data_cb1ee78d81281886adc97c2380fd1c55
#
_entry.id   cb1ee78d81281886adc97c2380fd1c55
#
_cell.length_a   1.000
_cell.length_b   1.000
_cell.length_c   1.000
_cell.angle_alpha   90.00
_cell.angle_beta   90.00
_cell.angle_gamma   90.00
#
_symmetry.space_group_name_H-M   'P 1'
#
loop_
_entity.id
_entity.type
_entity.pdbx_description
1 polymer ?
#
loop_
_entity_poly.entity_id
_entity_poly.type
_entity_poly.pdbx_seq_one_letter_code
_entity_poly.pdbx_strand_id
1 'polypeptide(L)'
;ISYLRCVPNFTVMAPKDESELQQMLVTCINHNGPSALRIPRGSGEGAALMEEGWESLEIGKAEILEEGDDLLIIGYGSMVSPAIKTAAILKESNVNSTVINARFVRPLDEKTIHKFAKKIGKVVTMEEGTLLGGFGSAVVESFNDNDILVPTLRIGIPDKLVDHATPKQSKES
;
A
#
# COMPACT_ATOMS: atom_id res chain seq x y z
N ILE A 1 7.71 -8.98 3.04
CA ILE A 1 7.74 -8.15 1.82
C ILE A 1 9.15 -8.07 1.28
N SER A 2 10.13 -7.63 2.06
CA SER A 2 11.51 -7.38 1.63
C SER A 2 12.14 -8.59 0.90
N TYR A 3 12.03 -9.79 1.44
CA TYR A 3 12.54 -11.02 0.82
C TYR A 3 11.83 -11.35 -0.50
N LEU A 4 10.51 -11.20 -0.54
CA LEU A 4 9.72 -11.54 -1.74
C LEU A 4 9.97 -10.58 -2.91
N ARG A 5 10.31 -9.33 -2.60
CA ARG A 5 10.68 -8.35 -3.62
C ARG A 5 11.96 -8.70 -4.38
N CYS A 6 12.87 -9.45 -3.76
CA CYS A 6 14.13 -9.87 -4.38
C CYS A 6 13.95 -11.03 -5.38
N VAL A 7 12.81 -11.74 -5.35
CA VAL A 7 12.59 -12.92 -6.22
C VAL A 7 12.05 -12.45 -7.58
N PRO A 8 12.74 -12.76 -8.70
CA PRO A 8 12.26 -12.40 -10.04
C PRO A 8 10.87 -12.98 -10.35
N ASN A 9 10.06 -12.25 -11.10
CA ASN A 9 8.73 -12.65 -11.56
C ASN A 9 7.71 -12.98 -10.45
N PHE A 10 8.00 -12.60 -9.22
CA PHE A 10 7.10 -12.84 -8.09
C PHE A 10 6.08 -11.70 -7.98
N THR A 11 4.78 -12.02 -7.96
CA THR A 11 3.73 -11.06 -7.69
C THR A 11 3.48 -10.98 -6.18
N VAL A 12 3.57 -9.79 -5.59
CA VAL A 12 3.41 -9.58 -4.14
C VAL A 12 2.34 -8.53 -3.90
N MET A 13 1.29 -8.91 -3.19
CA MET A 13 0.12 -8.07 -2.94
C MET A 13 -0.32 -8.10 -1.46
N ALA A 14 -1.05 -7.08 -1.03
CA ALA A 14 -1.67 -7.02 0.29
C ALA A 14 -3.01 -6.28 0.21
N PRO A 15 -4.12 -6.90 0.66
CA PRO A 15 -5.44 -6.32 0.59
C PRO A 15 -5.63 -5.23 1.65
N LYS A 16 -6.44 -4.22 1.32
CA LYS A 16 -6.87 -3.19 2.28
C LYS A 16 -7.93 -3.68 3.25
N ASP A 17 -8.77 -4.62 2.80
CA ASP A 17 -9.93 -5.16 3.53
C ASP A 17 -10.25 -6.59 3.10
N GLU A 18 -11.31 -7.17 3.69
CA GLU A 18 -11.75 -8.56 3.44
C GLU A 18 -12.32 -8.74 2.03
N SER A 19 -12.99 -7.75 1.48
CA SER A 19 -13.52 -7.81 0.11
C SER A 19 -12.39 -7.85 -0.91
N GLU A 20 -11.38 -7.01 -0.76
CA GLU A 20 -10.20 -7.02 -1.63
C GLU A 20 -9.37 -8.31 -1.45
N LEU A 21 -9.36 -8.89 -0.23
CA LEU A 21 -8.74 -10.20 0.02
C LEU A 21 -9.36 -11.29 -0.86
N GLN A 22 -10.69 -11.33 -1.00
CA GLN A 22 -11.38 -12.29 -1.88
C GLN A 22 -10.92 -12.12 -3.34
N GLN A 23 -10.88 -10.89 -3.86
CA GLN A 23 -10.42 -10.60 -5.22
C GLN A 23 -8.93 -10.98 -5.43
N MET A 24 -8.09 -10.71 -4.44
CA MET A 24 -6.67 -11.07 -4.49
C MET A 24 -6.44 -12.58 -4.44
N LEU A 25 -7.27 -13.34 -3.71
CA LEU A 25 -7.22 -14.81 -3.74
C LEU A 25 -7.53 -15.35 -5.14
N VAL A 26 -8.58 -14.84 -5.77
CA VAL A 26 -8.92 -15.19 -7.16
C VAL A 26 -7.79 -14.79 -8.11
N THR A 27 -7.20 -13.62 -7.89
CA THR A 27 -6.04 -13.15 -8.68
C THR A 27 -4.87 -14.12 -8.55
N CYS A 28 -4.55 -14.58 -7.33
CA CYS A 28 -3.48 -15.58 -7.11
C CYS A 28 -3.75 -16.90 -7.85
N ILE A 29 -5.00 -17.38 -7.80
CA ILE A 29 -5.39 -18.67 -8.43
C ILE A 29 -5.30 -18.58 -9.95
N ASN A 30 -5.72 -17.46 -10.54
CA ASN A 30 -5.75 -17.25 -11.98
C ASN A 30 -4.41 -16.80 -12.55
N HIS A 31 -3.46 -16.37 -11.69
CA HIS A 31 -2.14 -15.93 -12.13
C HIS A 31 -1.24 -17.10 -12.51
N ASN A 32 -0.72 -17.07 -13.73
CA ASN A 32 0.23 -18.08 -14.19
C ASN A 32 1.67 -17.71 -13.78
N GLY A 33 1.94 -17.73 -12.49
CA GLY A 33 3.24 -17.39 -11.92
C GLY A 33 3.25 -17.42 -10.39
N PRO A 34 4.41 -17.30 -9.78
CA PRO A 34 4.51 -17.26 -8.33
C PRO A 34 3.87 -15.98 -7.79
N SER A 35 3.05 -16.13 -6.77
CA SER A 35 2.39 -15.01 -6.10
C SER A 35 2.38 -15.17 -4.58
N ALA A 36 2.37 -14.07 -3.87
CA ALA A 36 2.23 -14.00 -2.43
C ALA A 36 1.21 -12.94 -2.04
N LEU A 37 0.34 -13.33 -1.12
CA LEU A 37 -0.66 -12.49 -0.52
C LEU A 37 -0.30 -12.27 0.95
N ARG A 38 0.00 -11.03 1.34
CA ARG A 38 0.29 -10.67 2.71
C ARG A 38 -0.99 -10.24 3.40
N ILE A 39 -1.35 -10.90 4.48
CA ILE A 39 -2.46 -10.52 5.35
C ILE A 39 -1.93 -10.16 6.75
N PRO A 40 -2.53 -9.20 7.45
CA PRO A 40 -2.16 -8.88 8.82
C PRO A 40 -2.60 -10.00 9.77
N ARG A 41 -1.98 -10.06 10.95
CA ARG A 41 -2.46 -10.87 12.05
C ARG A 41 -3.54 -10.09 12.82
N GLY A 42 -4.72 -10.65 12.97
CA GLY A 42 -5.81 -10.03 13.72
C GLY A 42 -7.14 -10.03 12.96
N SER A 43 -8.08 -9.25 13.45
CA SER A 43 -9.36 -9.03 12.78
C SER A 43 -9.20 -8.05 11.62
N GLY A 44 -10.00 -8.21 10.59
CA GLY A 44 -10.05 -7.25 9.47
C GLY A 44 -10.81 -5.97 9.83
N GLU A 45 -11.03 -5.12 8.83
CA GLU A 45 -11.76 -3.84 8.99
C GLU A 45 -13.29 -4.04 9.08
N GLY A 46 -13.80 -5.25 8.84
CA GLY A 46 -15.23 -5.57 8.85
C GLY A 46 -15.92 -5.21 7.54
N ALA A 47 -15.21 -5.19 6.43
CA ALA A 47 -15.80 -4.97 5.12
C ALA A 47 -16.76 -6.09 4.74
N ALA A 48 -17.86 -5.76 4.07
CA ALA A 48 -18.82 -6.73 3.59
C ALA A 48 -18.14 -7.67 2.57
N LEU A 49 -18.31 -8.97 2.79
CA LEU A 49 -17.83 -9.98 1.86
C LEU A 49 -18.70 -9.98 0.59
N MET A 50 -18.06 -10.19 -0.54
CA MET A 50 -18.77 -10.40 -1.80
C MET A 50 -19.37 -11.84 -1.79
N GLU A 51 -20.68 -11.94 -2.03
CA GLU A 51 -21.36 -13.25 -2.09
C GLU A 51 -21.09 -13.94 -3.43
N GLU A 52 -21.04 -13.18 -4.52
CA GLU A 52 -20.83 -13.67 -5.89
C GLU A 52 -19.95 -12.67 -6.69
N GLY A 53 -19.49 -13.08 -7.87
CA GLY A 53 -18.82 -12.19 -8.82
C GLY A 53 -17.38 -11.83 -8.44
N TRP A 54 -16.66 -12.76 -7.83
CA TRP A 54 -15.26 -12.54 -7.48
C TRP A 54 -14.40 -12.49 -8.73
N GLU A 55 -13.97 -11.29 -9.08
CA GLU A 55 -13.13 -11.06 -10.24
C GLU A 55 -11.67 -10.87 -9.84
N SER A 56 -10.76 -11.30 -10.73
CA SER A 56 -9.34 -11.04 -10.56
C SER A 56 -9.05 -9.56 -10.69
N LEU A 57 -8.18 -9.04 -9.84
CA LEU A 57 -7.61 -7.71 -10.00
C LEU A 57 -6.61 -7.70 -11.15
N GLU A 58 -6.53 -6.59 -11.86
CA GLU A 58 -5.45 -6.35 -12.82
C GLU A 58 -4.13 -6.22 -12.05
N ILE A 59 -3.19 -7.16 -12.32
CA ILE A 59 -1.90 -7.21 -11.62
C ILE A 59 -1.10 -5.93 -11.89
N GLY A 60 -0.56 -5.34 -10.81
CA GLY A 60 0.20 -4.10 -10.87
C GLY A 60 -0.67 -2.87 -11.06
N LYS A 61 -1.97 -2.92 -10.73
CA LYS A 61 -2.87 -1.77 -10.75
C LYS A 61 -3.24 -1.33 -9.34
N ALA A 62 -2.91 -0.08 -9.04
CA ALA A 62 -3.34 0.62 -7.86
C ALA A 62 -4.78 1.15 -8.01
N GLU A 63 -5.42 1.45 -6.89
CA GLU A 63 -6.74 2.05 -6.81
C GLU A 63 -6.63 3.47 -6.25
N ILE A 64 -7.21 4.44 -6.97
CA ILE A 64 -7.31 5.82 -6.48
C ILE A 64 -8.57 5.92 -5.64
N LEU A 65 -8.43 6.22 -4.35
CA LEU A 65 -9.54 6.29 -3.41
C LEU A 65 -10.05 7.72 -3.22
N GLU A 66 -9.17 8.70 -3.27
CA GLU A 66 -9.47 10.12 -3.14
C GLU A 66 -8.49 10.93 -3.99
N GLU A 67 -8.94 12.02 -4.61
CA GLU A 67 -8.09 12.93 -5.36
C GLU A 67 -8.03 14.30 -4.70
N GLY A 68 -6.81 14.82 -4.53
CA GLY A 68 -6.47 16.15 -4.05
C GLY A 68 -5.10 16.57 -4.58
N ASP A 69 -4.68 17.80 -4.31
CA ASP A 69 -3.51 18.37 -4.98
C ASP A 69 -2.36 18.76 -4.02
N ASP A 70 -2.54 18.59 -2.69
CA ASP A 70 -1.57 19.09 -1.70
C ASP A 70 -0.59 18.03 -1.21
N LEU A 71 -1.02 16.77 -1.12
CA LEU A 71 -0.23 15.63 -0.61
C LEU A 71 -0.67 14.33 -1.27
N LEU A 72 0.30 13.50 -1.67
CA LEU A 72 0.04 12.12 -2.09
C LEU A 72 0.28 11.16 -0.93
N ILE A 73 -0.75 10.42 -0.52
CA ILE A 73 -0.66 9.37 0.49
C ILE A 73 -0.87 8.03 -0.19
N ILE A 74 0.10 7.14 -0.08
CA ILE A 74 0.05 5.80 -0.67
C ILE A 74 0.02 4.77 0.44
N GLY A 75 -1.14 4.16 0.66
CA GLY A 75 -1.32 3.08 1.62
C GLY A 75 -1.08 1.70 1.00
N TYR A 76 -0.51 0.78 1.78
CA TYR A 76 -0.31 -0.60 1.38
C TYR A 76 -0.90 -1.56 2.41
N GLY A 77 -1.79 -2.44 1.97
CA GLY A 77 -2.49 -3.39 2.81
C GLY A 77 -3.35 -2.70 3.88
N SER A 78 -3.28 -3.18 5.12
CA SER A 78 -4.06 -2.62 6.26
C SER A 78 -3.78 -1.15 6.57
N MET A 79 -2.72 -0.55 6.01
CA MET A 79 -2.42 0.86 6.20
C MET A 79 -3.21 1.79 5.26
N VAL A 80 -4.05 1.23 4.38
CA VAL A 80 -4.97 2.02 3.54
C VAL A 80 -6.06 2.69 4.38
N SER A 81 -6.65 1.97 5.35
CA SER A 81 -7.65 2.55 6.27
C SER A 81 -7.07 3.72 7.10
N PRO A 82 -5.90 3.61 7.74
CA PRO A 82 -5.22 4.75 8.34
C PRO A 82 -4.93 5.89 7.36
N ALA A 83 -4.55 5.59 6.12
CA ALA A 83 -4.27 6.62 5.10
C ALA A 83 -5.52 7.46 4.79
N ILE A 84 -6.69 6.82 4.61
CA ILE A 84 -7.98 7.50 4.42
C ILE A 84 -8.32 8.39 5.62
N LYS A 85 -8.18 7.86 6.84
CA LYS A 85 -8.44 8.61 8.08
C LYS A 85 -7.51 9.82 8.21
N THR A 86 -6.24 9.64 7.86
CA THR A 86 -5.25 10.74 7.84
C THR A 86 -5.65 11.82 6.84
N ALA A 87 -6.05 11.45 5.63
CA ALA A 87 -6.51 12.42 4.63
C ALA A 87 -7.74 13.20 5.11
N ALA A 88 -8.70 12.54 5.78
CA ALA A 88 -9.87 13.19 6.36
C ALA A 88 -9.49 14.23 7.43
N ILE A 89 -8.54 13.91 8.32
CA ILE A 89 -8.04 14.85 9.35
C ILE A 89 -7.31 16.02 8.70
N LEU A 90 -6.47 15.77 7.70
CA LEU A 90 -5.73 16.81 7.00
C LEU A 90 -6.66 17.79 6.26
N LYS A 91 -7.78 17.29 5.75
CA LYS A 91 -8.80 18.10 5.08
C LYS A 91 -9.44 19.14 6.02
N GLU A 92 -9.57 18.86 7.31
CA GLU A 92 -10.01 19.83 8.32
C GLU A 92 -9.03 21.02 8.44
N SER A 93 -7.77 20.79 8.07
CA SER A 93 -6.71 21.82 8.01
C SER A 93 -6.52 22.38 6.60
N ASN A 94 -7.47 22.21 5.69
CA ASN A 94 -7.44 22.62 4.30
C ASN A 94 -6.27 22.00 3.48
N VAL A 95 -5.83 20.79 3.83
CA VAL A 95 -4.86 20.01 3.05
C VAL A 95 -5.63 18.89 2.33
N ASN A 96 -5.79 19.03 1.02
CA ASN A 96 -6.50 18.06 0.19
C ASN A 96 -5.53 17.01 -0.35
N SER A 97 -5.65 15.78 0.14
CA SER A 97 -4.73 14.70 -0.19
C SER A 97 -5.30 13.79 -1.30
N THR A 98 -4.43 13.35 -2.20
CA THR A 98 -4.72 12.17 -3.02
C THR A 98 -4.39 10.93 -2.19
N VAL A 99 -5.31 9.97 -2.12
CA VAL A 99 -5.10 8.68 -1.44
C VAL A 99 -5.11 7.56 -2.45
N ILE A 100 -4.05 6.76 -2.47
CA ILE A 100 -3.89 5.59 -3.35
C ILE A 100 -3.75 4.33 -2.49
N ASN A 101 -4.56 3.31 -2.78
CA ASN A 101 -4.33 1.94 -2.36
C ASN A 101 -3.39 1.28 -3.38
N ALA A 102 -2.17 0.99 -2.96
CA ALA A 102 -1.16 0.44 -3.86
C ALA A 102 -1.47 -0.99 -4.34
N ARG A 103 -2.19 -1.79 -3.56
CA ARG A 103 -2.52 -3.21 -3.81
C ARG A 103 -1.30 -4.11 -3.99
N PHE A 104 -0.38 -3.71 -4.85
CA PHE A 104 0.81 -4.47 -5.25
C PHE A 104 2.09 -3.72 -4.89
N VAL A 105 3.02 -4.41 -4.25
CA VAL A 105 4.39 -3.90 -4.13
C VAL A 105 5.26 -4.41 -5.27
N ARG A 106 4.85 -5.53 -5.91
CA ARG A 106 5.50 -6.09 -7.10
C ARG A 106 4.48 -6.83 -7.97
N PRO A 107 4.28 -6.43 -9.24
CA PRO A 107 4.78 -5.17 -9.81
C PRO A 107 4.09 -3.95 -9.18
N LEU A 108 4.81 -2.86 -9.07
CA LEU A 108 4.27 -1.57 -8.63
C LEU A 108 3.52 -0.89 -9.78
N ASP A 109 2.41 -0.20 -9.50
CA ASP A 109 1.76 0.68 -10.49
C ASP A 109 2.54 1.99 -10.64
N GLU A 110 3.71 1.89 -11.26
CA GLU A 110 4.59 3.03 -11.48
C GLU A 110 3.89 4.15 -12.25
N LYS A 111 3.09 3.80 -13.25
CA LYS A 111 2.38 4.78 -14.09
C LYS A 111 1.48 5.69 -13.25
N THR A 112 0.65 5.10 -12.40
CA THR A 112 -0.26 5.87 -11.53
C THR A 112 0.50 6.63 -10.46
N ILE A 113 1.41 5.97 -9.76
CA ILE A 113 2.18 6.56 -8.66
C ILE A 113 3.06 7.71 -9.16
N HIS A 114 3.78 7.52 -10.26
CA HIS A 114 4.63 8.57 -10.84
C HIS A 114 3.84 9.79 -11.33
N LYS A 115 2.66 9.55 -11.95
CA LYS A 115 1.77 10.64 -12.38
C LYS A 115 1.42 11.56 -11.22
N PHE A 116 0.94 10.98 -10.10
CA PHE A 116 0.52 11.76 -8.95
C PHE A 116 1.72 12.34 -8.17
N ALA A 117 2.82 11.61 -8.04
CA ALA A 117 4.03 12.11 -7.40
C ALA A 117 4.59 13.35 -8.12
N LYS A 118 4.67 13.32 -9.45
CA LYS A 118 5.12 14.47 -10.26
C LYS A 118 4.14 15.66 -10.19
N LYS A 119 2.84 15.39 -10.16
CA LYS A 119 1.80 16.43 -10.08
C LYS A 119 1.82 17.14 -8.73
N ILE A 120 1.92 16.38 -7.64
CA ILE A 120 1.73 16.89 -6.28
C ILE A 120 3.06 17.31 -5.63
N GLY A 121 4.14 16.60 -5.90
CA GLY A 121 5.48 16.97 -5.44
C GLY A 121 5.76 16.68 -3.95
N LYS A 122 4.87 15.99 -3.23
CA LYS A 122 5.05 15.57 -1.84
C LYS A 122 4.38 14.22 -1.64
N VAL A 123 5.09 13.25 -1.07
CA VAL A 123 4.62 11.87 -0.96
C VAL A 123 4.77 11.35 0.46
N VAL A 124 3.77 10.61 0.91
CA VAL A 124 3.82 9.77 2.12
C VAL A 124 3.49 8.34 1.72
N THR A 125 4.31 7.38 2.11
CA THR A 125 3.99 5.95 2.00
C THR A 125 3.69 5.38 3.37
N MET A 126 2.69 4.50 3.47
CA MET A 126 2.26 3.88 4.73
C MET A 126 2.20 2.36 4.59
N GLU A 127 2.96 1.65 5.42
CA GLU A 127 3.02 0.18 5.45
C GLU A 127 3.10 -0.37 6.87
N GLU A 128 2.58 -1.57 7.13
CA GLU A 128 2.82 -2.30 8.39
C GLU A 128 4.17 -3.05 8.41
N GLY A 129 4.91 -3.01 7.32
CA GLY A 129 6.21 -3.67 7.19
C GLY A 129 7.36 -2.84 7.74
N THR A 130 8.54 -3.46 7.72
CA THR A 130 9.79 -2.72 8.00
C THR A 130 10.07 -1.70 6.89
N LEU A 131 10.56 -0.54 7.29
CA LEU A 131 11.03 0.50 6.35
C LEU A 131 12.20 0.04 5.48
N LEU A 132 13.00 -0.93 5.98
CA LEU A 132 14.14 -1.48 5.23
C LEU A 132 13.65 -2.50 4.20
N GLY A 133 13.77 -2.14 2.93
CA GLY A 133 13.36 -3.00 1.80
C GLY A 133 11.85 -3.23 1.69
N GLY A 134 11.03 -2.51 2.45
CA GLY A 134 9.57 -2.61 2.45
C GLY A 134 8.90 -1.96 1.22
N PHE A 135 7.61 -1.67 1.36
CA PHE A 135 6.81 -1.02 0.31
C PHE A 135 7.31 0.41 0.02
N GLY A 136 7.53 1.21 1.06
CA GLY A 136 8.04 2.57 0.89
C GLY A 136 9.42 2.62 0.23
N SER A 137 10.28 1.60 0.46
CA SER A 137 11.54 1.46 -0.27
C SER A 137 11.31 1.20 -1.75
N ALA A 138 10.34 0.33 -2.11
CA ALA A 138 10.00 0.07 -3.52
C ALA A 138 9.58 1.34 -4.25
N VAL A 139 8.77 2.18 -3.60
CA VAL A 139 8.32 3.45 -4.18
C VAL A 139 9.50 4.40 -4.41
N VAL A 140 10.38 4.56 -3.41
CA VAL A 140 11.55 5.45 -3.52
C VAL A 140 12.55 4.94 -4.56
N GLU A 141 12.80 3.64 -4.62
CA GLU A 141 13.63 3.00 -5.65
C GLU A 141 13.06 3.32 -7.04
N SER A 142 11.75 3.09 -7.25
CA SER A 142 11.08 3.39 -8.52
C SER A 142 11.14 4.88 -8.88
N PHE A 143 11.05 5.79 -7.91
CA PHE A 143 11.23 7.22 -8.15
C PHE A 143 12.65 7.54 -8.62
N ASN A 144 13.65 6.99 -7.94
CA ASN A 144 15.06 7.22 -8.28
C ASN A 144 15.41 6.67 -9.69
N ASP A 145 14.89 5.48 -10.01
CA ASP A 145 15.14 4.83 -11.32
C ASP A 145 14.48 5.58 -12.50
N ASN A 146 13.53 6.49 -12.20
CA ASN A 146 12.78 7.28 -13.18
C ASN A 146 13.01 8.80 -13.05
N ASP A 147 14.09 9.23 -12.39
CA ASP A 147 14.46 10.64 -12.19
C ASP A 147 13.35 11.51 -11.55
N ILE A 148 12.57 10.91 -10.64
CA ILE A 148 11.51 11.61 -9.91
C ILE A 148 12.06 12.08 -8.56
N LEU A 149 12.36 13.37 -8.45
CA LEU A 149 12.92 13.98 -7.25
C LEU A 149 11.81 14.64 -6.43
N VAL A 150 11.17 13.87 -5.56
CA VAL A 150 10.09 14.37 -4.67
C VAL A 150 10.38 14.00 -3.22
N PRO A 151 10.17 14.93 -2.26
CA PRO A 151 10.21 14.62 -0.85
C PRO A 151 9.26 13.48 -0.52
N THR A 152 9.77 12.41 0.05
CA THR A 152 8.99 11.22 0.39
C THR A 152 9.20 10.85 1.86
N LEU A 153 8.13 10.93 2.65
CA LEU A 153 8.07 10.41 4.02
C LEU A 153 7.59 8.96 3.98
N ARG A 154 8.36 8.06 4.60
CA ARG A 154 7.96 6.66 4.74
C ARG A 154 7.52 6.37 6.17
N ILE A 155 6.29 5.88 6.34
CA ILE A 155 5.71 5.45 7.62
C ILE A 155 5.66 3.92 7.61
N GLY A 156 6.30 3.30 8.60
CA GLY A 156 6.40 1.86 8.76
C GLY A 156 7.25 1.53 9.99
N ILE A 157 7.52 0.25 10.22
CA ILE A 157 8.31 -0.20 11.36
C ILE A 157 9.78 0.22 11.16
N PRO A 158 10.34 1.05 12.07
CA PRO A 158 11.75 1.44 12.00
C PRO A 158 12.67 0.24 12.29
N ASP A 159 13.97 0.41 12.04
CA ASP A 159 15.00 -0.60 12.35
C ASP A 159 15.25 -0.66 13.87
N LYS A 160 14.26 -1.20 14.59
CA LYS A 160 14.28 -1.41 16.03
C LYS A 160 13.59 -2.74 16.35
N LEU A 161 14.08 -3.41 17.40
CA LEU A 161 13.33 -4.51 17.98
C LEU A 161 12.03 -3.96 18.57
N VAL A 162 10.91 -4.47 18.03
CA VAL A 162 9.59 -4.15 18.58
C VAL A 162 9.29 -5.19 19.65
N ASP A 163 9.07 -4.74 20.88
CA ASP A 163 8.68 -5.62 21.99
C ASP A 163 7.33 -6.30 21.68
N HIS A 164 7.11 -7.44 22.33
CA HIS A 164 5.85 -8.17 22.22
C HIS A 164 4.69 -7.28 22.68
N ALA A 165 3.90 -6.83 21.74
CA ALA A 165 2.73 -6.00 21.96
C ALA A 165 1.52 -6.54 21.20
N THR A 166 0.33 -6.16 21.63
CA THR A 166 -0.87 -6.40 20.82
C THR A 166 -0.81 -5.57 19.55
N PRO A 167 -1.49 -5.97 18.45
CA PRO A 167 -1.51 -5.19 17.20
C PRO A 167 -1.91 -3.73 17.38
N LYS A 168 -2.79 -3.43 18.37
CA LYS A 168 -3.19 -2.08 18.71
C LYS A 168 -2.05 -1.27 19.34
N GLN A 169 -1.34 -1.85 20.30
CA GLN A 169 -0.21 -1.19 20.97
C GLN A 169 0.97 -0.98 20.03
N SER A 170 1.20 -1.89 19.08
CA SER A 170 2.27 -1.75 18.07
C SER A 170 2.03 -0.63 17.07
N LYS A 171 0.77 -0.19 16.90
CA LYS A 171 0.41 0.94 16.01
C LYS A 171 0.48 2.29 16.71
N GLU A 172 0.52 2.30 18.04
CA GLU A 172 0.57 3.51 18.88
C GLU A 172 2.00 3.86 19.36
N SER A 173 2.98 2.96 19.15
CA SER A 173 4.40 3.13 19.50
C SER A 173 5.23 3.60 18.30
#